data_9cf3196d6dc0c69af25aa9c8dabc911b
#
_entry.id   9cf3196d6dc0c69af25aa9c8dabc911b
#
_cell.length_a   1.000
_cell.length_b   1.000
_cell.length_c   1.000
_cell.angle_alpha   90.00
_cell.angle_beta   90.00
_cell.angle_gamma   90.00
#
_symmetry.space_group_name_H-M   'P 1'
#
loop_
_entity.id
_entity.type
_entity.pdbx_description
1 polymer ?
#
loop_
_entity_poly.entity_id
_entity_poly.type
_entity_poly.pdbx_seq_one_letter_code
_entity_poly.pdbx_strand_id
1 'polypeptide(L)'
;MAAVSGRSNGSVSSAWRVGPELAHPFGATRGYPRAMKLLLSSFWRAVAYCLHPRVIALSFLPLLLMVGLALGLGYLYWEPALDWVRSLLEASAFINSVWGWLDGLGMGRIKVVLAPLLVIFAVTPLIVVLSLLAVATLMTPSLTRLVAERRFTDLERKGGGSWFYSLFWSLGSLLLAIIVMLLSLPFWLIPPLILILPPLVWGWLTYRVLAFDALAGHASAQERREIFRRHRGALLGMGVFCGYLGAAPSVLWASGALFAAAFVVLVPLAIWIYTLVFALSSLWFAHYCLAVLQALRQEAVAGADAGVVAANSAPVQSAPPLVLAADALALPHESSPNPPQT
;
A
#
# COMPACT_ATOMS: atom_id res chain seq x y z
N MET A 1 38.03 29.17 -26.62
CA MET A 1 38.81 29.38 -25.40
C MET A 1 37.94 29.06 -24.21
N ALA A 2 38.26 27.98 -23.58
CA ALA A 2 38.26 27.62 -22.15
C ALA A 2 36.88 27.62 -21.44
N ALA A 3 36.51 26.70 -20.62
CA ALA A 3 37.12 25.55 -19.98
C ALA A 3 35.99 24.62 -19.46
N VAL A 4 36.17 23.34 -19.68
CA VAL A 4 35.40 22.26 -19.11
C VAL A 4 35.70 22.16 -17.61
N SER A 5 34.70 22.29 -16.75
CA SER A 5 34.79 21.88 -15.34
C SER A 5 34.00 20.60 -15.16
N GLY A 6 34.70 19.48 -15.08
CA GLY A 6 34.16 18.18 -14.72
C GLY A 6 33.70 18.16 -13.27
N ARG A 7 32.44 17.81 -13.05
CA ARG A 7 31.93 17.39 -11.75
C ARG A 7 31.98 15.86 -11.68
N SER A 8 32.92 15.39 -10.89
CA SER A 8 33.01 13.98 -10.47
C SER A 8 31.73 13.58 -9.74
N ASN A 9 30.99 12.65 -10.35
CA ASN A 9 29.95 11.88 -9.68
C ASN A 9 30.63 10.96 -8.64
N GLY A 10 30.81 11.47 -7.44
CA GLY A 10 31.15 10.67 -6.28
C GLY A 10 29.96 9.78 -5.92
N SER A 11 30.13 8.49 -6.17
CA SER A 11 29.21 7.42 -5.83
C SER A 11 28.92 7.38 -4.33
N VAL A 12 27.76 7.89 -3.91
CA VAL A 12 27.21 7.78 -2.54
C VAL A 12 26.62 6.37 -2.28
N SER A 13 26.98 5.35 -3.07
CA SER A 13 26.39 4.01 -2.96
C SER A 13 27.07 3.06 -1.97
N SER A 14 28.10 3.46 -1.22
CA SER A 14 28.85 2.56 -0.34
C SER A 14 28.52 2.63 1.15
N ALA A 15 27.64 3.54 1.59
CA ALA A 15 27.35 3.74 3.01
C ALA A 15 26.40 2.71 3.67
N TRP A 16 25.83 1.78 2.92
CA TRP A 16 24.80 0.86 3.42
C TRP A 16 25.24 -0.60 3.53
N ARG A 17 26.52 -0.89 3.43
CA ARG A 17 27.02 -2.22 3.83
C ARG A 17 27.13 -2.27 5.35
N VAL A 18 26.00 -2.49 6.02
CA VAL A 18 25.98 -2.94 7.41
C VAL A 18 26.57 -4.35 7.41
N GLY A 19 27.79 -4.47 7.92
CA GLY A 19 28.39 -5.76 8.20
C GLY A 19 27.52 -6.58 9.15
N PRO A 20 27.62 -7.93 9.16
CA PRO A 20 26.73 -8.80 9.92
C PRO A 20 26.90 -8.72 11.45
N GLU A 21 27.70 -7.82 11.99
CA GLU A 21 28.17 -7.88 13.39
C GLU A 21 27.56 -6.87 14.37
N LEU A 22 26.60 -6.04 13.97
CA LEU A 22 25.88 -5.17 14.90
C LEU A 22 24.39 -5.53 15.00
N ALA A 23 24.10 -6.83 15.14
CA ALA A 23 22.86 -7.29 15.69
C ALA A 23 22.88 -7.09 17.22
N HIS A 24 22.77 -5.83 17.68
CA HIS A 24 22.38 -5.59 19.05
C HIS A 24 20.98 -6.19 19.25
N PRO A 25 20.79 -7.08 20.24
CA PRO A 25 19.48 -7.59 20.58
C PRO A 25 18.68 -6.43 21.16
N PHE A 26 17.95 -5.75 20.29
CA PHE A 26 16.94 -4.78 20.72
C PHE A 26 15.87 -5.58 21.44
N GLY A 27 15.93 -5.56 22.77
CA GLY A 27 15.02 -6.30 23.64
C GLY A 27 13.59 -6.06 23.22
N ALA A 28 12.93 -7.14 22.83
CA ALA A 28 11.56 -7.20 22.32
C ALA A 28 10.49 -6.57 23.26
N THR A 29 10.87 -6.17 24.45
CA THR A 29 9.98 -5.65 25.49
C THR A 29 9.90 -4.12 25.62
N ARG A 30 10.86 -3.35 25.08
CA ARG A 30 10.84 -1.87 25.19
C ARG A 30 10.11 -1.16 24.03
N GLY A 31 9.78 -1.85 22.94
CA GLY A 31 9.14 -1.27 21.75
C GLY A 31 7.61 -1.17 21.81
N TYR A 32 6.95 -2.07 22.55
CA TYR A 32 5.48 -2.17 22.57
C TYR A 32 4.75 -0.92 23.07
N PRO A 33 5.13 -0.26 24.17
CA PRO A 33 4.41 0.91 24.66
C PRO A 33 4.56 2.13 23.74
N ARG A 34 5.68 2.28 23.03
CA ARG A 34 5.87 3.36 22.04
C ARG A 34 5.08 3.10 20.76
N ALA A 35 5.06 1.87 20.26
CA ALA A 35 4.27 1.50 19.09
C ALA A 35 2.77 1.67 19.34
N MET A 36 2.26 1.25 20.51
CA MET A 36 0.85 1.41 20.89
C MET A 36 0.45 2.89 21.00
N LYS A 37 1.29 3.73 21.63
CA LYS A 37 1.05 5.17 21.70
C LYS A 37 1.03 5.81 20.31
N LEU A 38 1.92 5.39 19.41
CA LEU A 38 1.99 5.87 18.04
C LEU A 38 0.74 5.45 17.25
N LEU A 39 0.28 4.19 17.39
CA LEU A 39 -0.96 3.69 16.79
C LEU A 39 -2.16 4.53 17.20
N LEU A 40 -2.34 4.72 18.50
CA LEU A 40 -3.48 5.44 19.05
C LEU A 40 -3.44 6.93 18.68
N SER A 41 -2.28 7.58 18.79
CA SER A 41 -2.12 8.98 18.38
C SER A 41 -2.36 9.18 16.88
N SER A 42 -1.95 8.23 16.05
CA SER A 42 -2.20 8.25 14.59
C SER A 42 -3.68 8.04 14.29
N PHE A 43 -4.38 7.20 15.05
CA PHE A 43 -5.81 6.97 14.91
C PHE A 43 -6.62 8.24 15.21
N TRP A 44 -6.41 8.87 16.38
CA TRP A 44 -7.13 10.09 16.73
C TRP A 44 -6.89 11.24 15.77
N ARG A 45 -5.68 11.32 15.21
CA ARG A 45 -5.37 12.29 14.16
C ARG A 45 -6.09 11.96 12.87
N ALA A 46 -6.17 10.71 12.48
CA ALA A 46 -6.92 10.28 11.30
C ALA A 46 -8.41 10.65 11.46
N VAL A 47 -9.00 10.41 12.63
CA VAL A 47 -10.38 10.82 12.93
C VAL A 47 -10.54 12.34 12.82
N ALA A 48 -9.63 13.12 13.39
CA ALA A 48 -9.68 14.58 13.29
C ALA A 48 -9.55 15.07 11.82
N TYR A 49 -8.70 14.41 11.02
CA TYR A 49 -8.57 14.73 9.59
C TYR A 49 -9.77 14.29 8.76
N CYS A 50 -10.50 13.24 9.16
CA CYS A 50 -11.77 12.86 8.51
C CYS A 50 -12.83 13.96 8.59
N LEU A 51 -12.81 14.78 9.66
CA LEU A 51 -13.70 15.93 9.81
C LEU A 51 -13.29 17.15 8.99
N HIS A 52 -12.14 17.07 8.30
CA HIS A 52 -11.68 18.16 7.45
C HIS A 52 -12.56 18.28 6.20
N PRO A 53 -13.02 19.50 5.81
CA PRO A 53 -13.98 19.68 4.71
C PRO A 53 -13.51 19.11 3.37
N ARG A 54 -12.20 19.09 3.09
CA ARG A 54 -11.65 18.45 1.89
C ARG A 54 -11.83 16.93 1.89
N VAL A 55 -11.73 16.28 3.05
CA VAL A 55 -11.91 14.83 3.16
C VAL A 55 -13.39 14.49 3.03
N ILE A 56 -14.27 15.28 3.65
CA ILE A 56 -15.71 15.13 3.50
C ILE A 56 -16.12 15.33 2.03
N ALA A 57 -15.62 16.36 1.36
CA ALA A 57 -15.89 16.58 -0.06
C ALA A 57 -15.40 15.41 -0.94
N LEU A 58 -14.19 14.87 -0.66
CA LEU A 58 -13.68 13.69 -1.35
C LEU A 58 -14.53 12.44 -1.08
N SER A 59 -15.18 12.33 0.08
CA SER A 59 -16.00 11.19 0.42
C SER A 59 -17.30 11.08 -0.40
N PHE A 60 -17.74 12.19 -1.00
CA PHE A 60 -18.86 12.21 -1.94
C PHE A 60 -18.45 11.86 -3.37
N LEU A 61 -17.14 11.83 -3.66
CA LEU A 61 -16.62 11.55 -5.01
C LEU A 61 -17.15 10.23 -5.61
N PRO A 62 -17.20 9.10 -4.88
CA PRO A 62 -17.75 7.86 -5.43
C PRO A 62 -19.21 7.99 -5.83
N LEU A 63 -20.01 8.65 -4.99
CA LEU A 63 -21.43 8.88 -5.29
C LEU A 63 -21.61 9.72 -6.54
N LEU A 64 -20.87 10.81 -6.67
CA LEU A 64 -20.90 11.67 -7.86
C LEU A 64 -20.46 10.90 -9.11
N LEU A 65 -19.41 10.07 -9.00
CA LEU A 65 -18.93 9.24 -10.10
C LEU A 65 -19.97 8.18 -10.49
N MET A 66 -20.57 7.48 -9.51
CA MET A 66 -21.59 6.48 -9.78
C MET A 66 -22.82 7.09 -10.46
N VAL A 67 -23.32 8.21 -9.96
CA VAL A 67 -24.45 8.92 -10.57
C VAL A 67 -24.08 9.45 -11.96
N GLY A 68 -22.91 10.07 -12.10
CA GLY A 68 -22.44 10.59 -13.40
C GLY A 68 -22.24 9.48 -14.43
N LEU A 69 -21.65 8.34 -14.05
CA LEU A 69 -21.50 7.19 -14.93
C LEU A 69 -22.85 6.54 -15.27
N ALA A 70 -23.74 6.38 -14.28
CA ALA A 70 -25.07 5.81 -14.52
C ALA A 70 -25.89 6.66 -15.47
N LEU A 71 -25.91 7.99 -15.27
CA LEU A 71 -26.61 8.92 -16.16
C LEU A 71 -25.93 9.03 -17.52
N GLY A 72 -24.60 9.13 -17.56
CA GLY A 72 -23.84 9.25 -18.81
C GLY A 72 -23.93 7.99 -19.66
N LEU A 73 -23.68 6.81 -19.08
CA LEU A 73 -23.80 5.53 -19.79
C LEU A 73 -25.27 5.25 -20.16
N GLY A 74 -26.19 5.54 -19.25
CA GLY A 74 -27.62 5.40 -19.52
C GLY A 74 -28.09 6.27 -20.68
N TYR A 75 -27.68 7.53 -20.72
CA TYR A 75 -28.06 8.42 -21.80
C TYR A 75 -27.43 8.04 -23.16
N LEU A 76 -26.15 7.64 -23.16
CA LEU A 76 -25.42 7.39 -24.40
C LEU A 76 -25.60 5.94 -24.93
N TYR A 77 -25.74 4.96 -24.06
CA TYR A 77 -25.64 3.53 -24.43
C TYR A 77 -26.89 2.71 -24.09
N TRP A 78 -27.97 3.34 -23.58
CA TRP A 78 -29.16 2.58 -23.16
C TRP A 78 -29.79 1.80 -24.31
N GLU A 79 -30.11 2.46 -25.43
CA GLU A 79 -30.71 1.82 -26.59
C GLU A 79 -29.77 0.80 -27.26
N PRO A 80 -28.49 1.13 -27.56
CA PRO A 80 -27.54 0.13 -28.08
C PRO A 80 -27.36 -1.06 -27.19
N ALA A 81 -27.35 -0.87 -25.87
CA ALA A 81 -27.20 -1.99 -24.91
C ALA A 81 -28.44 -2.88 -24.89
N LEU A 82 -29.64 -2.29 -24.95
CA LEU A 82 -30.87 -3.05 -25.06
C LEU A 82 -30.94 -3.87 -26.34
N ASP A 83 -30.58 -3.30 -27.46
CA ASP A 83 -30.61 -3.94 -28.76
C ASP A 83 -29.57 -5.07 -28.82
N TRP A 84 -28.39 -4.84 -28.27
CA TRP A 84 -27.37 -5.90 -28.14
C TRP A 84 -27.84 -7.05 -27.26
N VAL A 85 -28.43 -6.79 -26.10
CA VAL A 85 -28.96 -7.84 -25.22
C VAL A 85 -30.11 -8.59 -25.87
N ARG A 86 -31.03 -7.89 -26.55
CA ARG A 86 -32.12 -8.52 -27.29
C ARG A 86 -31.61 -9.46 -28.38
N SER A 87 -30.65 -8.98 -29.18
CA SER A 87 -30.01 -9.83 -30.22
C SER A 87 -29.33 -11.06 -29.65
N LEU A 88 -28.67 -10.94 -28.49
CA LEU A 88 -28.03 -12.04 -27.79
C LEU A 88 -29.07 -13.07 -27.27
N LEU A 89 -30.18 -12.59 -26.74
CA LEU A 89 -31.28 -13.43 -26.28
C LEU A 89 -31.96 -14.18 -27.45
N GLU A 90 -32.11 -13.51 -28.59
CA GLU A 90 -32.71 -14.10 -29.80
C GLU A 90 -31.78 -15.08 -30.52
N ALA A 91 -30.46 -14.87 -30.47
CA ALA A 91 -29.48 -15.72 -31.12
C ALA A 91 -29.33 -17.11 -30.43
N SER A 92 -29.75 -17.26 -29.19
CA SER A 92 -29.58 -18.50 -28.45
C SER A 92 -30.76 -19.44 -28.60
N ALA A 93 -30.55 -20.60 -29.24
CA ALA A 93 -31.54 -21.66 -29.39
C ALA A 93 -32.08 -22.17 -28.04
N PHE A 94 -31.20 -22.25 -27.03
CA PHE A 94 -31.61 -22.65 -25.67
C PHE A 94 -32.56 -21.62 -25.06
N ILE A 95 -32.27 -20.34 -25.17
CA ILE A 95 -33.11 -19.26 -24.64
C ILE A 95 -34.45 -19.24 -25.36
N ASN A 96 -34.47 -19.46 -26.70
CA ASN A 96 -35.70 -19.54 -27.46
C ASN A 96 -36.59 -20.69 -27.04
N SER A 97 -36.01 -21.85 -26.70
CA SER A 97 -36.77 -23.00 -26.14
C SER A 97 -37.40 -22.67 -24.79
N VAL A 98 -36.66 -21.99 -23.92
CA VAL A 98 -37.16 -21.51 -22.62
C VAL A 98 -38.30 -20.49 -22.83
N TRP A 99 -38.17 -19.59 -23.81
CA TRP A 99 -39.21 -18.61 -24.14
C TRP A 99 -40.49 -19.31 -24.62
N GLY A 100 -40.37 -20.31 -25.49
CA GLY A 100 -41.57 -21.10 -25.93
C GLY A 100 -42.30 -21.75 -24.76
N TRP A 101 -41.57 -22.24 -23.80
CA TRP A 101 -42.14 -22.83 -22.56
C TRP A 101 -42.81 -21.75 -21.69
N LEU A 102 -42.18 -20.60 -21.48
CA LEU A 102 -42.73 -19.47 -20.72
C LEU A 102 -43.97 -18.84 -21.40
N ASP A 103 -43.97 -18.73 -22.71
CA ASP A 103 -45.12 -18.26 -23.48
C ASP A 103 -46.29 -19.19 -23.31
N GLY A 104 -46.06 -20.54 -23.27
CA GLY A 104 -47.10 -21.53 -22.96
C GLY A 104 -47.71 -21.42 -21.55
N LEU A 105 -46.96 -20.80 -20.61
CA LEU A 105 -47.42 -20.51 -19.25
C LEU A 105 -48.11 -19.14 -19.11
N GLY A 106 -48.29 -18.40 -20.22
CA GLY A 106 -48.88 -17.04 -20.22
C GLY A 106 -47.94 -15.93 -19.73
N MET A 107 -46.64 -16.22 -19.60
CA MET A 107 -45.63 -15.30 -19.04
C MET A 107 -44.88 -14.52 -20.13
N GLY A 108 -45.41 -14.34 -21.34
CA GLY A 108 -44.74 -13.66 -22.47
C GLY A 108 -44.26 -12.21 -22.19
N ARG A 109 -44.88 -11.54 -21.22
CA ARG A 109 -44.49 -10.19 -20.80
C ARG A 109 -43.08 -10.13 -20.13
N ILE A 110 -42.57 -11.28 -19.64
CA ILE A 110 -41.25 -11.33 -19.02
C ILE A 110 -40.13 -10.94 -19.99
N LYS A 111 -40.28 -11.24 -21.29
CA LYS A 111 -39.30 -10.84 -22.33
C LYS A 111 -39.05 -9.33 -22.35
N VAL A 112 -40.11 -8.51 -22.21
CA VAL A 112 -40.02 -7.07 -22.27
C VAL A 112 -39.25 -6.48 -21.07
N VAL A 113 -39.38 -7.15 -19.91
CA VAL A 113 -38.74 -6.69 -18.67
C VAL A 113 -37.33 -7.25 -18.52
N LEU A 114 -37.05 -8.42 -19.09
CA LEU A 114 -35.78 -9.12 -18.88
C LEU A 114 -34.61 -8.42 -19.54
N ALA A 115 -34.75 -7.88 -20.75
CA ALA A 115 -33.66 -7.19 -21.45
C ALA A 115 -33.18 -5.96 -20.66
N PRO A 116 -34.04 -5.01 -20.21
CA PRO A 116 -33.62 -3.92 -19.35
C PRO A 116 -33.00 -4.39 -18.03
N LEU A 117 -33.55 -5.44 -17.43
CA LEU A 117 -33.03 -6.00 -16.17
C LEU A 117 -31.62 -6.55 -16.35
N LEU A 118 -31.34 -7.27 -17.44
CA LEU A 118 -30.02 -7.80 -17.75
C LEU A 118 -29.02 -6.70 -18.02
N VAL A 119 -29.42 -5.63 -18.75
CA VAL A 119 -28.56 -4.46 -18.96
C VAL A 119 -28.19 -3.82 -17.62
N ILE A 120 -29.17 -3.57 -16.75
CA ILE A 120 -28.92 -2.99 -15.44
C ILE A 120 -28.02 -3.92 -14.61
N PHE A 121 -28.28 -5.23 -14.60
CA PHE A 121 -27.51 -6.20 -13.85
C PHE A 121 -26.04 -6.30 -14.34
N ALA A 122 -25.79 -6.20 -15.64
CA ALA A 122 -24.46 -6.24 -16.23
C ALA A 122 -23.69 -4.92 -16.06
N VAL A 123 -24.38 -3.77 -16.26
CA VAL A 123 -23.75 -2.44 -16.23
C VAL A 123 -23.49 -1.97 -14.79
N THR A 124 -24.36 -2.31 -13.84
CA THR A 124 -24.20 -1.88 -12.43
C THR A 124 -22.85 -2.30 -11.82
N PRO A 125 -22.41 -3.56 -11.89
CA PRO A 125 -21.09 -3.95 -11.38
C PRO A 125 -19.95 -3.18 -12.09
N LEU A 126 -20.06 -2.94 -13.37
CA LEU A 126 -19.06 -2.18 -14.13
C LEU A 126 -18.94 -0.74 -13.61
N ILE A 127 -20.08 -0.06 -13.42
CA ILE A 127 -20.11 1.29 -12.82
C ILE A 127 -19.50 1.30 -11.44
N VAL A 128 -19.84 0.33 -10.60
CA VAL A 128 -19.30 0.19 -9.24
C VAL A 128 -17.79 0.00 -9.29
N VAL A 129 -17.27 -0.93 -10.10
CA VAL A 129 -15.83 -1.18 -10.23
C VAL A 129 -15.08 0.03 -10.73
N LEU A 130 -15.58 0.71 -11.78
CA LEU A 130 -14.97 1.92 -12.32
C LEU A 130 -14.95 3.06 -11.28
N SER A 131 -16.04 3.24 -10.55
CA SER A 131 -16.14 4.26 -9.49
C SER A 131 -15.17 3.96 -8.34
N LEU A 132 -15.08 2.71 -7.89
CA LEU A 132 -14.14 2.29 -6.84
C LEU A 132 -12.69 2.44 -7.29
N LEU A 133 -12.37 2.08 -8.53
CA LEU A 133 -11.03 2.25 -9.09
C LEU A 133 -10.62 3.72 -9.16
N ALA A 134 -11.52 4.58 -9.64
CA ALA A 134 -11.29 6.02 -9.70
C ALA A 134 -11.08 6.61 -8.30
N VAL A 135 -11.87 6.18 -7.32
CA VAL A 135 -11.71 6.60 -5.92
C VAL A 135 -10.38 6.13 -5.34
N ALA A 136 -10.02 4.86 -5.52
CA ALA A 136 -8.76 4.33 -5.01
C ALA A 136 -7.55 5.07 -5.60
N THR A 137 -7.58 5.37 -6.91
CA THR A 137 -6.47 6.05 -7.60
C THR A 137 -6.37 7.54 -7.29
N LEU A 138 -7.48 8.22 -7.03
CA LEU A 138 -7.51 9.66 -6.77
C LEU A 138 -7.46 9.99 -5.28
N MET A 139 -8.18 9.25 -4.46
CA MET A 139 -8.37 9.57 -3.05
C MET A 139 -7.14 9.22 -2.21
N THR A 140 -6.56 8.02 -2.36
CA THR A 140 -5.41 7.59 -1.55
C THR A 140 -4.20 8.53 -1.67
N PRO A 141 -3.72 8.89 -2.89
CA PRO A 141 -2.60 9.82 -2.99
C PRO A 141 -2.96 11.24 -2.51
N SER A 142 -4.20 11.68 -2.68
CA SER A 142 -4.64 12.99 -2.19
C SER A 142 -4.64 13.08 -0.67
N LEU A 143 -5.08 12.02 0.02
CA LEU A 143 -5.08 11.93 1.47
C LEU A 143 -3.64 11.83 2.02
N THR A 144 -2.79 11.02 1.42
CA THR A 144 -1.39 10.88 1.81
C THR A 144 -0.64 12.21 1.64
N ARG A 145 -0.88 12.94 0.53
CA ARG A 145 -0.32 14.27 0.31
C ARG A 145 -0.78 15.26 1.38
N LEU A 146 -2.07 15.27 1.70
CA LEU A 146 -2.63 16.15 2.73
C LEU A 146 -1.93 15.95 4.08
N VAL A 147 -1.67 14.71 4.46
CA VAL A 147 -0.95 14.37 5.70
C VAL A 147 0.52 14.78 5.61
N ALA A 148 1.20 14.49 4.50
CA ALA A 148 2.60 14.81 4.29
C ALA A 148 2.85 16.32 4.30
N GLU A 149 2.04 17.10 3.57
CA GLU A 149 2.20 18.55 3.46
C GLU A 149 1.92 19.29 4.76
N ARG A 150 1.02 18.77 5.60
CA ARG A 150 0.67 19.44 6.87
C ARG A 150 1.53 19.04 8.05
N ARG A 151 2.13 17.87 8.03
CA ARG A 151 2.79 17.32 9.22
C ARG A 151 4.23 16.87 8.99
N PHE A 152 4.57 16.53 7.77
CA PHE A 152 5.87 15.95 7.43
C PHE A 152 6.52 16.74 6.30
N THR A 153 6.53 18.08 6.43
CA THR A 153 7.07 19.01 5.43
C THR A 153 8.51 18.74 5.07
N ASP A 154 9.30 18.30 6.07
CA ASP A 154 10.75 18.04 5.92
C ASP A 154 11.05 16.63 5.42
N LEU A 155 10.01 15.81 5.18
CA LEU A 155 10.18 14.43 4.74
C LEU A 155 10.47 14.39 3.23
N GLU A 156 11.74 14.18 2.88
CA GLU A 156 12.19 14.05 1.49
C GLU A 156 11.40 12.97 0.73
N ARG A 157 10.94 13.30 -0.46
CA ARG A 157 10.25 12.37 -1.37
C ARG A 157 11.28 11.59 -2.17
N LYS A 158 11.55 10.34 -1.79
CA LYS A 158 12.52 9.48 -2.50
C LYS A 158 11.92 8.72 -3.68
N GLY A 159 10.62 8.87 -3.96
CA GLY A 159 9.97 8.38 -5.19
C GLY A 159 10.22 6.90 -5.52
N GLY A 160 10.25 6.03 -4.52
CA GLY A 160 10.63 4.62 -4.70
C GLY A 160 9.57 3.71 -5.30
N GLY A 161 8.41 4.22 -5.72
CA GLY A 161 7.33 3.44 -6.30
C GLY A 161 6.84 4.01 -7.63
N SER A 162 7.18 3.35 -8.74
CA SER A 162 6.50 3.58 -10.01
C SER A 162 5.01 3.20 -9.85
N TRP A 163 4.11 3.93 -10.50
CA TRP A 163 2.67 3.62 -10.53
C TRP A 163 2.41 2.16 -10.96
N PHE A 164 3.12 1.68 -11.97
CA PHE A 164 3.05 0.28 -12.41
C PHE A 164 3.46 -0.70 -11.30
N TYR A 165 4.51 -0.40 -10.54
CA TYR A 165 4.94 -1.26 -9.44
C TYR A 165 3.90 -1.31 -8.32
N SER A 166 3.24 -0.18 -8.00
CA SER A 166 2.11 -0.14 -7.06
C SER A 166 0.95 -1.01 -7.53
N LEU A 167 0.59 -0.89 -8.81
CA LEU A 167 -0.49 -1.67 -9.41
C LEU A 167 -0.18 -3.18 -9.36
N PHE A 168 1.01 -3.60 -9.80
CA PHE A 168 1.42 -5.02 -9.76
C PHE A 168 1.49 -5.56 -8.33
N TRP A 169 1.98 -4.76 -7.37
CA TRP A 169 2.01 -5.12 -5.97
C TRP A 169 0.60 -5.34 -5.40
N SER A 170 -0.32 -4.43 -5.71
CA SER A 170 -1.71 -4.51 -5.26
C SER A 170 -2.44 -5.68 -5.90
N LEU A 171 -2.28 -5.87 -7.21
CA LEU A 171 -2.87 -6.99 -7.95
C LEU A 171 -2.35 -8.34 -7.46
N GLY A 172 -1.04 -8.47 -7.27
CA GLY A 172 -0.43 -9.68 -6.71
C GLY A 172 -0.89 -9.98 -5.28
N SER A 173 -1.05 -8.92 -4.46
CA SER A 173 -1.58 -9.06 -3.11
C SER A 173 -3.06 -9.48 -3.11
N LEU A 174 -3.85 -8.92 -4.04
CA LEU A 174 -5.26 -9.30 -4.22
C LEU A 174 -5.40 -10.75 -4.67
N LEU A 175 -4.61 -11.16 -5.67
CA LEU A 175 -4.64 -12.55 -6.16
C LEU A 175 -4.25 -13.53 -5.06
N LEU A 176 -3.21 -13.22 -4.28
CA LEU A 176 -2.82 -14.06 -3.14
C LEU A 176 -3.93 -14.10 -2.08
N ALA A 177 -4.59 -12.98 -1.79
CA ALA A 177 -5.71 -12.94 -0.85
C ALA A 177 -6.89 -13.81 -1.33
N ILE A 178 -7.21 -13.77 -2.63
CA ILE A 178 -8.26 -14.62 -3.23
C ILE A 178 -7.88 -16.10 -3.10
N ILE A 179 -6.64 -16.48 -3.41
CA ILE A 179 -6.17 -17.86 -3.28
C ILE A 179 -6.29 -18.33 -1.83
N VAL A 180 -5.81 -17.54 -0.87
CA VAL A 180 -5.90 -17.87 0.56
C VAL A 180 -7.38 -17.96 1.01
N MET A 181 -8.23 -17.07 0.51
CA MET A 181 -9.66 -17.10 0.81
C MET A 181 -10.32 -18.37 0.26
N LEU A 182 -10.02 -18.78 -0.97
CA LEU A 182 -10.51 -20.03 -1.56
C LEU A 182 -10.03 -21.27 -0.78
N LEU A 183 -8.72 -21.28 -0.43
CA LEU A 183 -8.17 -22.35 0.42
C LEU A 183 -8.78 -22.38 1.83
N SER A 184 -9.30 -21.25 2.30
CA SER A 184 -9.95 -21.18 3.61
C SER A 184 -11.40 -21.71 3.63
N LEU A 185 -12.04 -21.90 2.46
CA LEU A 185 -13.44 -22.35 2.37
C LEU A 185 -13.75 -23.63 3.16
N PRO A 186 -12.94 -24.70 3.13
CA PRO A 186 -13.23 -25.90 3.92
C PRO A 186 -13.23 -25.65 5.44
N PHE A 187 -12.48 -24.64 5.90
CA PHE A 187 -12.45 -24.26 7.32
C PHE A 187 -13.69 -23.46 7.76
N TRP A 188 -14.51 -22.98 6.83
CA TRP A 188 -15.76 -22.27 7.13
C TRP A 188 -16.84 -23.20 7.70
N LEU A 189 -16.68 -24.53 7.56
CA LEU A 189 -17.52 -25.50 8.24
C LEU A 189 -17.38 -25.45 9.77
N ILE A 190 -16.31 -24.84 10.27
CA ILE A 190 -16.07 -24.64 11.70
C ILE A 190 -16.50 -23.21 12.07
N PRO A 191 -17.64 -23.01 12.79
CA PRO A 191 -18.22 -21.68 13.03
C PRO A 191 -17.27 -20.61 13.58
N PRO A 192 -16.36 -20.88 14.54
CA PRO A 192 -15.44 -19.83 15.00
C PRO A 192 -14.42 -19.40 13.94
N LEU A 193 -14.04 -20.28 13.01
CA LEU A 193 -13.04 -19.94 11.98
C LEU A 193 -13.60 -19.00 10.91
N ILE A 194 -14.89 -19.06 10.59
CA ILE A 194 -15.52 -18.13 9.64
C ILE A 194 -15.51 -16.68 10.16
N LEU A 195 -15.51 -16.49 11.48
CA LEU A 195 -15.41 -15.15 12.08
C LEU A 195 -13.99 -14.59 12.09
N ILE A 196 -12.97 -15.47 12.04
CA ILE A 196 -11.56 -15.07 12.20
C ILE A 196 -10.84 -15.01 10.85
N LEU A 197 -10.97 -16.04 10.01
CA LEU A 197 -10.18 -16.18 8.78
C LEU A 197 -10.47 -15.07 7.76
N PRO A 198 -11.73 -14.80 7.35
CA PRO A 198 -11.99 -13.76 6.36
C PRO A 198 -11.55 -12.37 6.81
N PRO A 199 -11.84 -11.88 8.04
CA PRO A 199 -11.34 -10.59 8.49
C PRO A 199 -9.81 -10.51 8.57
N LEU A 200 -9.14 -11.62 8.89
CA LEU A 200 -7.67 -11.67 8.94
C LEU A 200 -7.08 -11.56 7.54
N VAL A 201 -7.63 -12.26 6.54
CA VAL A 201 -7.19 -12.20 5.14
C VAL A 201 -7.46 -10.81 4.56
N TRP A 202 -8.64 -10.25 4.77
CA TRP A 202 -8.99 -8.89 4.34
C TRP A 202 -8.12 -7.85 5.04
N GLY A 203 -7.89 -8.01 6.35
CA GLY A 203 -7.01 -7.15 7.10
C GLY A 203 -5.57 -7.21 6.61
N TRP A 204 -5.08 -8.41 6.28
CA TRP A 204 -3.77 -8.59 5.67
C TRP A 204 -3.67 -7.89 4.31
N LEU A 205 -4.68 -8.04 3.44
CA LEU A 205 -4.75 -7.34 2.16
C LEU A 205 -4.77 -5.82 2.35
N THR A 206 -5.63 -5.34 3.25
CA THR A 206 -5.79 -3.91 3.54
C THR A 206 -4.47 -3.28 3.97
N TYR A 207 -3.74 -3.91 4.92
CA TYR A 207 -2.48 -3.33 5.35
C TYR A 207 -1.42 -3.36 4.25
N ARG A 208 -1.38 -4.41 3.43
CA ARG A 208 -0.41 -4.51 2.33
C ARG A 208 -0.60 -3.41 1.29
N VAL A 209 -1.84 -3.13 0.94
CA VAL A 209 -2.18 -2.10 -0.06
C VAL A 209 -2.02 -0.71 0.55
N LEU A 210 -2.70 -0.40 1.65
CA LEU A 210 -2.70 0.96 2.20
C LEU A 210 -1.34 1.40 2.76
N ALA A 211 -0.59 0.49 3.40
CA ALA A 211 0.76 0.83 3.87
C ALA A 211 1.73 1.00 2.71
N PHE A 212 1.58 0.22 1.63
CA PHE A 212 2.36 0.41 0.42
C PHE A 212 2.09 1.77 -0.20
N ASP A 213 0.82 2.12 -0.42
CA ASP A 213 0.39 3.38 -1.03
C ASP A 213 0.83 4.59 -0.19
N ALA A 214 0.72 4.51 1.14
CA ALA A 214 1.17 5.56 2.04
C ALA A 214 2.68 5.83 1.95
N LEU A 215 3.48 4.79 1.66
CA LEU A 215 4.94 4.88 1.57
C LEU A 215 5.46 5.07 0.14
N ALA A 216 4.65 4.82 -0.90
CA ALA A 216 5.08 4.78 -2.30
C ALA A 216 5.77 6.07 -2.77
N GLY A 217 5.27 7.23 -2.35
CA GLY A 217 5.82 8.54 -2.74
C GLY A 217 7.03 9.00 -1.91
N HIS A 218 7.23 8.45 -0.70
CA HIS A 218 8.16 9.01 0.28
C HIS A 218 9.30 8.05 0.66
N ALA A 219 9.05 6.73 0.66
CA ALA A 219 10.01 5.73 1.10
C ALA A 219 10.74 5.05 -0.06
N SER A 220 12.03 4.77 0.12
CA SER A 220 12.78 3.88 -0.76
C SER A 220 12.30 2.43 -0.62
N ALA A 221 12.65 1.55 -1.57
CA ALA A 221 12.29 0.14 -1.50
C ALA A 221 12.86 -0.56 -0.27
N GLN A 222 14.05 -0.15 0.20
CA GLN A 222 14.69 -0.70 1.40
C GLN A 222 13.99 -0.22 2.67
N GLU A 223 13.74 1.09 2.80
CA GLU A 223 13.01 1.68 3.93
C GLU A 223 11.63 1.03 4.09
N ARG A 224 10.93 0.83 2.96
CA ARG A 224 9.61 0.18 2.96
C ARG A 224 9.67 -1.27 3.44
N ARG A 225 10.64 -2.08 2.94
CA ARG A 225 10.83 -3.47 3.40
C ARG A 225 11.12 -3.51 4.90
N GLU A 226 11.94 -2.59 5.39
CA GLU A 226 12.29 -2.53 6.81
C GLU A 226 11.09 -2.16 7.68
N ILE A 227 10.26 -1.21 7.26
CA ILE A 227 9.02 -0.83 7.95
C ILE A 227 8.05 -2.02 7.99
N PHE A 228 7.85 -2.70 6.85
CA PHE A 228 7.00 -3.90 6.81
C PHE A 228 7.51 -5.03 7.71
N ARG A 229 8.82 -5.19 7.82
CA ARG A 229 9.43 -6.20 8.69
C ARG A 229 9.29 -5.87 10.16
N ARG A 230 9.66 -4.64 10.57
CA ARG A 230 9.66 -4.21 11.99
C ARG A 230 8.26 -3.99 12.55
N HIS A 231 7.34 -3.48 11.74
CA HIS A 231 6.02 -3.05 12.18
C HIS A 231 4.87 -3.93 11.69
N ARG A 232 5.17 -5.15 11.17
CA ARG A 232 4.15 -6.03 10.58
C ARG A 232 2.96 -6.32 11.50
N GLY A 233 3.20 -6.53 12.80
CA GLY A 233 2.13 -6.80 13.76
C GLY A 233 1.19 -5.61 13.96
N ALA A 234 1.75 -4.41 14.08
CA ALA A 234 0.97 -3.17 14.19
C ALA A 234 0.18 -2.88 12.91
N LEU A 235 0.81 -3.03 11.74
CA LEU A 235 0.16 -2.84 10.44
C LEU A 235 -0.95 -3.86 10.19
N LEU A 236 -0.72 -5.13 10.55
CA LEU A 236 -1.76 -6.17 10.46
C LEU A 236 -2.92 -5.87 11.41
N GLY A 237 -2.65 -5.48 12.66
CA GLY A 237 -3.67 -5.08 13.61
C GLY A 237 -4.52 -3.92 13.12
N MET A 238 -3.89 -2.89 12.54
CA MET A 238 -4.59 -1.78 11.89
C MET A 238 -5.46 -2.29 10.73
N GLY A 239 -4.90 -3.15 9.85
CA GLY A 239 -5.64 -3.71 8.72
C GLY A 239 -6.85 -4.52 9.13
N VAL A 240 -6.71 -5.38 10.14
CA VAL A 240 -7.82 -6.19 10.68
C VAL A 240 -8.90 -5.29 11.29
N PHE A 241 -8.51 -4.29 12.08
CA PHE A 241 -9.46 -3.32 12.63
C PHE A 241 -10.21 -2.56 11.52
N CYS A 242 -9.51 -2.08 10.50
CA CYS A 242 -10.12 -1.43 9.34
C CYS A 242 -11.04 -2.40 8.56
N GLY A 243 -10.68 -3.67 8.46
CA GLY A 243 -11.51 -4.71 7.86
C GLY A 243 -12.84 -4.88 8.59
N TYR A 244 -12.81 -4.97 9.91
CA TYR A 244 -14.04 -5.01 10.73
C TYR A 244 -14.86 -3.73 10.64
N LEU A 245 -14.20 -2.58 10.64
CA LEU A 245 -14.87 -1.30 10.49
C LEU A 245 -15.55 -1.19 9.10
N GLY A 246 -14.91 -1.73 8.06
CA GLY A 246 -15.48 -1.84 6.72
C GLY A 246 -16.66 -2.81 6.63
N ALA A 247 -16.75 -3.80 7.51
CA ALA A 247 -17.88 -4.71 7.57
C ALA A 247 -19.09 -4.13 8.33
N ALA A 248 -18.93 -3.08 9.13
CA ALA A 248 -20.00 -2.51 9.94
C ALA A 248 -21.26 -2.10 9.15
N PRO A 249 -21.18 -1.49 7.94
CA PRO A 249 -22.37 -1.16 7.16
C PRO A 249 -23.16 -2.40 6.68
N SER A 250 -22.56 -3.60 6.63
CA SER A 250 -23.27 -4.82 6.21
C SER A 250 -24.39 -5.22 7.18
N VAL A 251 -24.33 -4.76 8.43
CA VAL A 251 -25.41 -4.96 9.41
C VAL A 251 -26.71 -4.28 8.96
N LEU A 252 -26.61 -3.16 8.22
CA LEU A 252 -27.78 -2.48 7.64
C LEU A 252 -28.47 -3.33 6.58
N TRP A 253 -27.70 -4.14 5.84
CA TRP A 253 -28.21 -5.03 4.80
C TRP A 253 -28.89 -6.27 5.40
N ALA A 254 -28.50 -6.67 6.59
CA ALA A 254 -29.07 -7.82 7.28
C ALA A 254 -30.54 -7.58 7.72
N SER A 255 -30.97 -6.32 7.84
CA SER A 255 -32.35 -5.95 8.14
C SER A 255 -33.20 -5.82 6.86
N GLY A 256 -33.48 -6.93 6.18
CA GLY A 256 -34.11 -6.97 4.86
C GLY A 256 -35.40 -6.13 4.71
N ALA A 257 -36.24 -6.03 5.75
CA ALA A 257 -37.47 -5.25 5.73
C ALA A 257 -37.19 -3.73 5.70
N LEU A 258 -36.26 -3.25 6.51
CA LEU A 258 -35.82 -1.84 6.52
C LEU A 258 -35.14 -1.49 5.19
N PHE A 259 -34.35 -2.43 4.66
CA PHE A 259 -33.66 -2.26 3.38
C PHE A 259 -34.66 -2.09 2.23
N ALA A 260 -35.69 -2.94 2.14
CA ALA A 260 -36.71 -2.84 1.08
C ALA A 260 -37.49 -1.52 1.16
N ALA A 261 -37.80 -1.02 2.36
CA ALA A 261 -38.56 0.22 2.56
C ALA A 261 -37.73 1.49 2.30
N ALA A 262 -36.43 1.48 2.59
CA ALA A 262 -35.57 2.66 2.58
C ALA A 262 -34.41 2.57 1.56
N PHE A 263 -34.46 1.63 0.62
CA PHE A 263 -33.40 1.31 -0.36
C PHE A 263 -32.81 2.56 -1.02
N VAL A 264 -33.64 3.49 -1.51
CA VAL A 264 -33.20 4.68 -2.25
C VAL A 264 -32.30 5.60 -1.42
N VAL A 265 -32.52 5.65 -0.10
CA VAL A 265 -31.71 6.47 0.82
C VAL A 265 -30.59 5.65 1.43
N LEU A 266 -30.85 4.39 1.73
CA LEU A 266 -29.92 3.52 2.48
C LEU A 266 -28.69 3.15 1.65
N VAL A 267 -28.83 2.94 0.32
CA VAL A 267 -27.73 2.59 -0.57
C VAL A 267 -26.72 3.76 -0.71
N PRO A 268 -27.13 4.99 -1.05
CA PRO A 268 -26.20 6.12 -1.07
C PRO A 268 -25.54 6.38 0.29
N LEU A 269 -26.30 6.24 1.39
CA LEU A 269 -25.77 6.39 2.74
C LEU A 269 -24.72 5.32 3.06
N ALA A 270 -24.97 4.06 2.71
CA ALA A 270 -24.02 2.97 2.90
C ALA A 270 -22.73 3.21 2.10
N ILE A 271 -22.84 3.62 0.83
CA ILE A 271 -21.68 3.93 -0.03
C ILE A 271 -20.87 5.07 0.60
N TRP A 272 -21.53 6.10 1.10
CA TRP A 272 -20.85 7.21 1.75
C TRP A 272 -20.13 6.78 3.03
N ILE A 273 -20.77 5.95 3.87
CA ILE A 273 -20.15 5.39 5.08
C ILE A 273 -18.94 4.53 4.72
N TYR A 274 -19.04 3.65 3.71
CA TYR A 274 -17.89 2.87 3.22
C TYR A 274 -16.73 3.76 2.78
N THR A 275 -17.04 4.85 2.11
CA THR A 275 -16.01 5.80 1.66
C THR A 275 -15.35 6.53 2.82
N LEU A 276 -16.13 6.91 3.85
CA LEU A 276 -15.58 7.51 5.08
C LEU A 276 -14.68 6.53 5.83
N VAL A 277 -15.09 5.26 5.92
CA VAL A 277 -14.25 4.20 6.53
C VAL A 277 -12.96 4.02 5.74
N PHE A 278 -13.04 4.03 4.42
CA PHE A 278 -11.86 3.97 3.56
C PHE A 278 -10.94 5.19 3.75
N ALA A 279 -11.50 6.41 3.84
CA ALA A 279 -10.77 7.64 4.12
C ALA A 279 -10.05 7.57 5.46
N LEU A 280 -10.76 7.14 6.52
CA LEU A 280 -10.21 6.97 7.85
C LEU A 280 -9.05 5.96 7.85
N SER A 281 -9.23 4.83 7.18
CA SER A 281 -8.20 3.80 7.04
C SER A 281 -6.97 4.35 6.33
N SER A 282 -7.13 4.99 5.18
CA SER A 282 -6.04 5.60 4.42
C SER A 282 -5.28 6.66 5.22
N LEU A 283 -6.00 7.53 5.92
CA LEU A 283 -5.41 8.56 6.79
C LEU A 283 -4.65 7.95 7.97
N TRP A 284 -5.20 6.92 8.59
CA TRP A 284 -4.54 6.25 9.71
C TRP A 284 -3.23 5.59 9.28
N PHE A 285 -3.25 4.85 8.16
CA PHE A 285 -2.04 4.27 7.58
C PHE A 285 -1.04 5.34 7.17
N ALA A 286 -1.48 6.46 6.55
CA ALA A 286 -0.60 7.57 6.18
C ALA A 286 0.09 8.18 7.40
N HIS A 287 -0.68 8.52 8.46
CA HIS A 287 -0.11 9.09 9.69
C HIS A 287 0.87 8.14 10.37
N TYR A 288 0.55 6.85 10.45
CA TYR A 288 1.41 5.85 11.08
C TYR A 288 2.67 5.60 10.26
N CYS A 289 2.53 5.28 8.98
CA CYS A 289 3.66 4.92 8.10
C CYS A 289 4.64 6.09 7.91
N LEU A 290 4.16 7.32 7.74
CA LEU A 290 5.04 8.48 7.60
C LEU A 290 5.76 8.82 8.91
N ALA A 291 5.12 8.65 10.06
CA ALA A 291 5.77 8.84 11.36
C ALA A 291 6.85 7.78 11.62
N VAL A 292 6.59 6.52 11.27
CA VAL A 292 7.59 5.44 11.35
C VAL A 292 8.75 5.68 10.39
N LEU A 293 8.48 6.14 9.16
CA LEU A 293 9.51 6.49 8.18
C LEU A 293 10.40 7.61 8.68
N GLN A 294 9.82 8.66 9.27
CA GLN A 294 10.57 9.76 9.86
C GLN A 294 11.47 9.27 11.01
N ALA A 295 10.93 8.43 11.90
CA ALA A 295 11.71 7.85 12.99
C ALA A 295 12.87 6.98 12.48
N LEU A 296 12.62 6.15 11.45
CA LEU A 296 13.65 5.31 10.82
C LEU A 296 14.80 6.14 10.25
N ARG A 297 14.49 7.26 9.62
CA ARG A 297 15.52 8.18 9.07
C ARG A 297 16.28 8.90 10.17
N GLN A 298 15.62 9.30 11.26
CA GLN A 298 16.29 9.89 12.42
C GLN A 298 17.22 8.90 13.10
N GLU A 299 16.82 7.63 13.23
CA GLU A 299 17.69 6.56 13.74
C GLU A 299 18.95 6.38 12.85
N ALA A 300 18.78 6.43 11.53
CA ALA A 300 19.89 6.29 10.59
C ALA A 300 20.90 7.44 10.70
N VAL A 301 20.43 8.69 10.83
CA VAL A 301 21.28 9.88 11.03
C VAL A 301 22.03 9.79 12.36
N ALA A 302 21.31 9.51 13.45
CA ALA A 302 21.93 9.38 14.78
C ALA A 302 22.97 8.26 14.84
N GLY A 303 22.74 7.15 14.13
CA GLY A 303 23.70 6.05 14.00
C GLY A 303 24.95 6.45 13.20
N ALA A 304 24.80 7.26 12.15
CA ALA A 304 25.91 7.78 11.37
C ALA A 304 26.78 8.75 12.20
N ASP A 305 26.14 9.67 12.93
CA ASP A 305 26.83 10.64 13.78
C ASP A 305 27.61 9.93 14.92
N ALA A 306 27.00 8.92 15.56
CA ALA A 306 27.67 8.11 16.57
C ALA A 306 28.88 7.35 16.00
N GLY A 307 28.77 6.86 14.76
CA GLY A 307 29.88 6.19 14.06
C GLY A 307 31.05 7.14 13.77
N VAL A 308 30.76 8.36 13.37
CA VAL A 308 31.80 9.41 13.13
C VAL A 308 32.48 9.80 14.43
N VAL A 309 31.72 9.98 15.52
CA VAL A 309 32.30 10.31 16.84
C VAL A 309 33.17 9.15 17.35
N ALA A 310 32.76 7.90 17.19
CA ALA A 310 33.53 6.73 17.56
C ALA A 310 34.83 6.59 16.72
N ALA A 311 34.75 6.85 15.43
CA ALA A 311 35.92 6.83 14.54
C ALA A 311 36.95 7.93 14.90
N ASN A 312 36.47 9.13 15.26
CA ASN A 312 37.34 10.24 15.67
C ASN A 312 37.91 10.07 17.10
N SER A 313 37.26 9.24 17.94
CA SER A 313 37.68 8.95 19.32
C SER A 313 38.56 7.70 19.42
N ALA A 314 38.73 6.94 18.34
CA ALA A 314 39.67 5.84 18.32
C ALA A 314 41.07 6.39 18.54
N PRO A 315 41.85 5.89 19.54
CA PRO A 315 43.20 6.35 19.76
C PRO A 315 43.96 6.12 18.44
N VAL A 316 44.62 7.20 17.96
CA VAL A 316 45.56 7.07 16.86
C VAL A 316 46.55 6.02 17.31
N GLN A 317 46.44 4.82 16.79
CA GLN A 317 47.50 3.84 16.91
C GLN A 317 48.72 4.47 16.27
N SER A 318 49.59 5.06 17.11
CA SER A 318 50.91 5.51 16.69
C SER A 318 51.48 4.39 15.87
N ALA A 319 51.70 4.63 14.59
CA ALA A 319 52.41 3.71 13.73
C ALA A 319 53.71 3.31 14.47
N PRO A 320 54.07 2.02 14.53
CA PRO A 320 55.30 1.61 15.15
C PRO A 320 56.41 2.48 14.52
N PRO A 321 57.36 3.03 15.34
CA PRO A 321 58.41 3.86 14.81
C PRO A 321 59.08 3.10 13.68
N LEU A 322 59.20 3.72 12.50
CA LEU A 322 59.98 3.21 11.40
C LEU A 322 61.42 3.11 11.96
N VAL A 323 61.78 1.89 12.44
CA VAL A 323 63.16 1.53 12.69
C VAL A 323 63.78 1.55 11.28
N LEU A 324 64.35 2.67 10.93
CA LEU A 324 65.30 2.77 9.83
C LEU A 324 66.39 1.77 10.12
N ALA A 325 66.35 0.62 9.46
CA ALA A 325 67.45 -0.33 9.44
C ALA A 325 68.63 0.37 8.79
N ALA A 326 69.48 0.99 9.63
CA ALA A 326 70.74 1.60 9.27
C ALA A 326 71.79 0.60 8.79
N ASP A 327 71.41 -0.65 8.63
CA ASP A 327 72.31 -1.77 8.29
C ASP A 327 72.37 -2.12 6.80
N ALA A 328 71.72 -1.34 5.91
CA ALA A 328 71.75 -1.67 4.49
C ALA A 328 72.78 -0.87 3.67
N LEU A 329 73.70 -0.17 4.29
CA LEU A 329 74.73 0.60 3.62
C LEU A 329 76.17 0.11 3.98
N ALA A 330 76.35 -1.17 4.20
CA ALA A 330 77.68 -1.78 4.16
C ALA A 330 78.01 -2.13 2.70
N LEU A 331 78.76 -1.21 2.04
CA LEU A 331 79.38 -1.48 0.76
C LEU A 331 80.38 -2.66 0.88
N PRO A 332 80.47 -3.57 -0.07
CA PRO A 332 81.43 -4.65 -0.05
C PRO A 332 82.83 -4.05 -0.13
N HIS A 333 83.71 -4.39 0.80
CA HIS A 333 85.14 -4.06 0.78
C HIS A 333 85.74 -4.78 -0.46
N GLU A 334 86.17 -4.01 -1.43
CA GLU A 334 86.94 -4.42 -2.58
C GLU A 334 88.31 -4.88 -2.11
N SER A 335 88.58 -6.17 -2.18
CA SER A 335 89.87 -6.77 -1.87
C SER A 335 90.86 -6.42 -2.96
N SER A 336 91.89 -5.59 -2.62
CA SER A 336 93.02 -5.23 -3.43
C SER A 336 93.83 -6.48 -3.86
N PRO A 337 94.27 -6.60 -5.11
CA PRO A 337 95.11 -7.75 -5.53
C PRO A 337 96.57 -7.57 -5.09
N ASN A 338 97.10 -8.62 -4.55
CA ASN A 338 98.51 -8.77 -4.12
C ASN A 338 99.49 -8.75 -5.34
N PRO A 339 100.61 -8.02 -5.34
CA PRO A 339 101.60 -8.06 -6.41
C PRO A 339 102.47 -9.30 -6.48
N PRO A 340 102.93 -9.73 -7.62
CA PRO A 340 103.73 -10.94 -7.81
C PRO A 340 105.18 -10.86 -7.20
N GLN A 341 105.59 -11.86 -6.47
CA GLN A 341 106.98 -12.03 -6.02
C GLN A 341 107.75 -12.75 -7.12
N THR A 342 108.82 -12.14 -7.53
CA THR A 342 109.99 -12.78 -8.24
C THR A 342 110.93 -13.36 -7.29
#